data_60b3894066388ab473a30684fe5354b1
#
_entry.id   60b3894066388ab473a30684fe5354b1
#
_cell.length_a   1.000
_cell.length_b   1.000
_cell.length_c   1.000
_cell.angle_alpha   90.00
_cell.angle_beta   90.00
_cell.angle_gamma   90.00
#
_symmetry.space_group_name_H-M   'P 1'
#
loop_
_entity.id
_entity.type
_entity.pdbx_description
1 polymer ?
#
loop_
_entity_poly.entity_id
_entity_poly.type
_entity_poly.pdbx_seq_one_letter_code
_entity_poly.pdbx_strand_id
1 'polypeptide(L)'
;HHIIDAAYEAKISAVIASDVAVMTYCRKKGVEVHLSTQLNISNAEALEFYAQFADVVVLARELNMDQVAYIHSQISERNIVGPNGDPVRIEMFCHGALCMAVSGKCYMSLENTGRSANRGQCMQICRRSYTVTDNETGHQLEIDNKYIMSPKDLKTIRLIDRRMRSGVRVFKIEGRARGPEYVYNVVKCYK
;
A
#
# COMPACT_ATOMS: atom_id res chain seq x y z
N HIS A 1 0.46 -5.39 21.34
CA HIS A 1 0.81 -6.81 21.47
C HIS A 1 -0.41 -7.71 21.21
N HIS A 2 -1.58 -7.47 21.85
CA HIS A 2 -2.78 -8.35 21.73
C HIS A 2 -3.17 -8.73 20.29
N ILE A 3 -3.12 -7.78 19.34
CA ILE A 3 -3.45 -8.05 17.93
C ILE A 3 -2.46 -9.06 17.34
N ILE A 4 -1.17 -8.95 17.66
CA ILE A 4 -0.16 -9.85 17.15
C ILE A 4 -0.26 -11.23 17.82
N ASP A 5 -0.57 -11.29 19.11
CA ASP A 5 -0.80 -12.54 19.82
C ASP A 5 -2.00 -13.28 19.21
N ALA A 6 -3.12 -12.58 18.96
CA ALA A 6 -4.29 -13.15 18.29
C ALA A 6 -3.98 -13.60 16.84
N ALA A 7 -3.15 -12.84 16.12
CA ALA A 7 -2.69 -13.19 14.78
C ALA A 7 -1.86 -14.48 14.77
N TYR A 8 -0.96 -14.62 15.73
CA TYR A 8 -0.14 -15.81 15.91
C TYR A 8 -1.00 -17.05 16.24
N GLU A 9 -1.93 -16.92 17.20
CA GLU A 9 -2.85 -17.99 17.58
C GLU A 9 -3.76 -18.42 16.42
N ALA A 10 -4.24 -17.45 15.63
CA ALA A 10 -5.05 -17.69 14.45
C ALA A 10 -4.24 -18.22 13.23
N LYS A 11 -2.93 -18.36 13.36
CA LYS A 11 -2.01 -18.84 12.31
C LYS A 11 -2.18 -18.07 10.99
N ILE A 12 -2.35 -16.74 11.06
CA ILE A 12 -2.40 -15.92 9.86
C ILE A 12 -1.03 -15.90 9.18
N SER A 13 -1.02 -15.80 7.85
CA SER A 13 0.21 -15.90 7.05
C SER A 13 1.18 -14.74 7.29
N ALA A 14 0.67 -13.51 7.44
CA ALA A 14 1.51 -12.33 7.66
C ALA A 14 0.72 -11.14 8.23
N VAL A 15 1.42 -10.20 8.84
CA VAL A 15 0.89 -8.92 9.32
C VAL A 15 1.47 -7.78 8.49
N ILE A 16 0.62 -6.89 7.99
CA ILE A 16 1.07 -5.65 7.33
C ILE A 16 1.36 -4.62 8.43
N ALA A 17 2.61 -4.16 8.52
CA ALA A 17 3.06 -3.24 9.57
C ALA A 17 3.77 -2.01 9.02
N SER A 18 3.62 -0.88 9.72
CA SER A 18 4.36 0.37 9.50
C SER A 18 5.04 0.89 10.77
N ASP A 19 4.74 0.29 11.92
CA ASP A 19 5.29 0.66 13.22
C ASP A 19 6.41 -0.29 13.62
N VAL A 20 7.56 0.26 14.02
CA VAL A 20 8.77 -0.53 14.35
C VAL A 20 8.54 -1.43 15.57
N ALA A 21 7.76 -0.98 16.57
CA ALA A 21 7.46 -1.81 17.73
C ALA A 21 6.62 -3.03 17.34
N VAL A 22 5.67 -2.86 16.39
CA VAL A 22 4.89 -3.96 15.83
C VAL A 22 5.77 -4.94 15.07
N MET A 23 6.64 -4.44 14.18
CA MET A 23 7.57 -5.28 13.40
C MET A 23 8.49 -6.09 14.32
N THR A 24 9.09 -5.43 15.31
CA THR A 24 9.97 -6.08 16.30
C THR A 24 9.24 -7.16 17.08
N TYR A 25 7.99 -6.89 17.49
CA TYR A 25 7.20 -7.87 18.23
C TYR A 25 6.77 -9.06 17.36
N CYS A 26 6.40 -8.82 16.11
CA CYS A 26 6.11 -9.88 15.14
C CYS A 26 7.31 -10.82 14.97
N ARG A 27 8.52 -10.26 14.76
CA ARG A 27 9.76 -11.05 14.69
C ARG A 27 9.99 -11.92 15.93
N LYS A 28 9.80 -11.32 17.11
CA LYS A 28 9.96 -12.06 18.40
C LYS A 28 8.96 -13.21 18.50
N LYS A 29 7.77 -13.07 17.93
CA LYS A 29 6.71 -14.11 17.95
C LYS A 29 6.79 -15.09 16.78
N GLY A 30 7.65 -14.86 15.78
CA GLY A 30 7.72 -15.68 14.58
C GLY A 30 6.54 -15.45 13.61
N VAL A 31 5.94 -14.26 13.63
CA VAL A 31 4.89 -13.85 12.69
C VAL A 31 5.53 -13.10 11.52
N GLU A 32 5.27 -13.54 10.29
CA GLU A 32 5.79 -12.88 9.08
C GLU A 32 5.24 -11.44 8.97
N VAL A 33 6.11 -10.53 8.55
CA VAL A 33 5.78 -9.11 8.33
C VAL A 33 5.86 -8.76 6.86
N HIS A 34 4.81 -8.13 6.36
CA HIS A 34 4.83 -7.35 5.11
C HIS A 34 4.90 -5.86 5.47
N LEU A 35 5.85 -5.13 4.91
CA LEU A 35 5.97 -3.71 5.17
C LEU A 35 4.84 -2.92 4.50
N SER A 36 4.27 -1.98 5.24
CA SER A 36 3.21 -1.12 4.71
C SER A 36 3.77 -0.07 3.75
N THR A 37 2.98 0.31 2.74
CA THR A 37 3.26 1.49 1.90
C THR A 37 3.43 2.79 2.70
N GLN A 38 2.92 2.85 3.94
CA GLN A 38 3.08 4.01 4.84
C GLN A 38 4.53 4.27 5.25
N LEU A 39 5.43 3.32 5.06
CA LEU A 39 6.87 3.53 5.28
C LEU A 39 7.53 4.36 4.19
N ASN A 40 6.85 4.55 3.06
CA ASN A 40 7.33 5.34 1.93
C ASN A 40 8.70 4.89 1.41
N ILE A 41 8.89 3.58 1.26
CA ILE A 41 10.15 3.01 0.78
C ILE A 41 10.30 3.31 -0.71
N SER A 42 11.22 4.21 -1.05
CA SER A 42 11.40 4.74 -2.41
C SER A 42 12.82 4.62 -2.96
N ASN A 43 13.73 4.00 -2.20
CA ASN A 43 15.13 3.77 -2.60
C ASN A 43 15.66 2.48 -2.00
N ALA A 44 16.84 2.06 -2.47
CA ALA A 44 17.48 0.81 -2.04
C ALA A 44 17.94 0.84 -0.59
N GLU A 45 18.39 1.99 -0.11
CA GLU A 45 18.90 2.20 1.26
C GLU A 45 17.77 2.02 2.28
N ALA A 46 16.60 2.60 2.02
CA ALA A 46 15.42 2.42 2.87
C ALA A 46 14.93 0.96 2.81
N LEU A 47 14.94 0.33 1.64
CA LEU A 47 14.58 -1.08 1.50
C LEU A 47 15.54 -1.96 2.32
N GLU A 48 16.84 -1.77 2.20
CA GLU A 48 17.88 -2.53 2.93
C GLU A 48 17.72 -2.38 4.45
N PHE A 49 17.48 -1.15 4.92
CA PHE A 49 17.22 -0.90 6.34
C PHE A 49 16.00 -1.67 6.86
N TYR A 50 14.89 -1.65 6.11
CA TYR A 50 13.66 -2.32 6.54
C TYR A 50 13.65 -3.82 6.27
N ALA A 51 14.51 -4.35 5.41
CA ALA A 51 14.64 -5.78 5.14
C ALA A 51 14.92 -6.61 6.40
N GLN A 52 15.57 -6.03 7.40
CA GLN A 52 15.79 -6.69 8.68
C GLN A 52 14.50 -7.10 9.42
N PHE A 53 13.36 -6.53 9.05
CA PHE A 53 12.07 -6.78 9.71
C PHE A 53 11.11 -7.64 8.88
N ALA A 54 11.30 -7.73 7.56
CA ALA A 54 10.30 -8.31 6.67
C ALA A 54 10.88 -8.92 5.40
N ASP A 55 10.26 -9.98 4.93
CA ASP A 55 10.61 -10.65 3.67
C ASP A 55 9.86 -10.06 2.46
N VAL A 56 8.83 -9.23 2.70
CA VAL A 56 8.04 -8.56 1.67
C VAL A 56 7.98 -7.05 1.94
N VAL A 57 8.37 -6.27 0.94
CA VAL A 57 8.46 -4.81 1.02
C VAL A 57 7.49 -4.18 0.03
N VAL A 58 6.53 -3.40 0.53
CA VAL A 58 5.66 -2.58 -0.32
C VAL A 58 6.38 -1.28 -0.66
N LEU A 59 6.75 -1.11 -1.92
CA LEU A 59 7.36 0.13 -2.38
C LEU A 59 6.35 1.30 -2.43
N ALA A 60 6.86 2.51 -2.35
CA ALA A 60 6.09 3.73 -2.54
C ALA A 60 5.39 3.73 -3.91
N ARG A 61 4.14 4.20 -3.96
CA ARG A 61 3.30 4.19 -5.18
C ARG A 61 3.74 5.22 -6.21
N GLU A 62 4.54 6.15 -5.80
CA GLU A 62 5.06 7.27 -6.59
C GLU A 62 6.21 6.84 -7.54
N LEU A 63 6.74 5.62 -7.37
CA LEU A 63 7.84 5.10 -8.18
C LEU A 63 7.35 4.68 -9.58
N ASN A 64 8.15 5.01 -10.59
CA ASN A 64 8.00 4.45 -11.93
C ASN A 64 8.67 3.07 -12.04
N MET A 65 8.43 2.35 -13.16
CA MET A 65 8.93 0.98 -13.33
C MET A 65 10.44 0.87 -13.45
N ASP A 66 11.12 1.91 -13.93
CA ASP A 66 12.57 1.89 -14.05
C ASP A 66 13.24 2.04 -12.68
N GLN A 67 12.65 2.89 -11.82
CA GLN A 67 13.07 3.00 -10.41
C GLN A 67 12.84 1.68 -9.65
N VAL A 68 11.72 1.00 -9.89
CA VAL A 68 11.45 -0.31 -9.30
C VAL A 68 12.47 -1.35 -9.76
N ALA A 69 12.79 -1.38 -11.06
CA ALA A 69 13.79 -2.27 -11.62
C ALA A 69 15.18 -2.02 -11.03
N TYR A 70 15.55 -0.74 -10.85
CA TYR A 70 16.80 -0.37 -10.19
C TYR A 70 16.84 -0.86 -8.73
N ILE A 71 15.78 -0.62 -7.95
CA ILE A 71 15.72 -1.12 -6.57
C ILE A 71 15.82 -2.65 -6.53
N HIS A 72 15.17 -3.33 -7.48
CA HIS A 72 15.26 -4.79 -7.58
C HIS A 72 16.69 -5.27 -7.90
N SER A 73 17.43 -4.58 -8.80
CA SER A 73 18.83 -4.96 -9.07
C SER A 73 19.69 -4.84 -7.81
N GLN A 74 19.45 -3.81 -7.00
CA GLN A 74 20.17 -3.60 -5.75
C GLN A 74 19.92 -4.69 -4.71
N ILE A 75 18.75 -5.34 -4.72
CA ILE A 75 18.50 -6.50 -3.84
C ILE A 75 19.51 -7.63 -4.13
N SER A 76 19.76 -7.90 -5.41
CA SER A 76 20.71 -8.94 -5.82
C SER A 76 22.17 -8.50 -5.64
N GLU A 77 22.50 -7.28 -6.05
CA GLU A 77 23.86 -6.74 -6.01
C GLU A 77 24.40 -6.61 -4.57
N ARG A 78 23.55 -6.21 -3.63
CA ARG A 78 23.90 -6.02 -2.21
C ARG A 78 23.55 -7.23 -1.34
N ASN A 79 23.00 -8.31 -1.94
CA ASN A 79 22.51 -9.48 -1.21
C ASN A 79 21.57 -9.13 -0.06
N ILE A 80 20.56 -8.29 -0.35
CA ILE A 80 19.59 -7.84 0.66
C ILE A 80 18.58 -8.96 0.92
N VAL A 81 18.66 -9.56 2.10
CA VAL A 81 17.82 -10.68 2.53
C VAL A 81 16.89 -10.27 3.67
N GLY A 82 15.72 -10.89 3.73
CA GLY A 82 14.78 -10.76 4.83
C GLY A 82 15.11 -11.67 6.01
N PRO A 83 14.25 -11.67 7.05
CA PRO A 83 14.42 -12.50 8.26
C PRO A 83 14.52 -13.99 8.00
N ASN A 84 13.95 -14.50 6.91
CA ASN A 84 14.02 -15.92 6.53
C ASN A 84 15.30 -16.30 5.78
N GLY A 85 16.17 -15.33 5.48
CA GLY A 85 17.42 -15.54 4.75
C GLY A 85 17.26 -15.53 3.23
N ASP A 86 16.04 -15.37 2.72
CA ASP A 86 15.74 -15.25 1.30
C ASP A 86 15.82 -13.79 0.82
N PRO A 87 16.10 -13.55 -0.48
CA PRO A 87 16.04 -12.21 -1.05
C PRO A 87 14.67 -11.56 -0.83
N VAL A 88 14.67 -10.30 -0.41
CA VAL A 88 13.45 -9.55 -0.16
C VAL A 88 12.59 -9.46 -1.43
N ARG A 89 11.29 -9.67 -1.30
CA ARG A 89 10.32 -9.62 -2.38
C ARG A 89 9.66 -8.25 -2.46
N ILE A 90 9.60 -7.67 -3.64
CA ILE A 90 8.91 -6.40 -3.89
C ILE A 90 7.42 -6.66 -4.07
N GLU A 91 6.60 -5.95 -3.28
CA GLU A 91 5.14 -5.88 -3.41
C GLU A 91 4.72 -4.52 -4.00
N MET A 92 3.79 -4.55 -4.95
CA MET A 92 3.17 -3.33 -5.51
C MET A 92 1.67 -3.49 -5.69
N PHE A 93 0.95 -2.37 -5.52
CA PHE A 93 -0.48 -2.32 -5.87
C PHE A 93 -0.68 -2.55 -7.37
N CYS A 94 -1.58 -3.44 -7.73
CA CYS A 94 -1.90 -3.75 -9.13
C CYS A 94 -3.34 -3.36 -9.53
N HIS A 95 -4.25 -3.27 -8.56
CA HIS A 95 -5.66 -2.94 -8.83
C HIS A 95 -6.32 -2.24 -7.64
N GLY A 96 -7.29 -1.39 -7.94
CA GLY A 96 -8.19 -0.77 -6.98
C GLY A 96 -7.91 0.70 -6.70
N ALA A 97 -8.48 1.20 -5.61
CA ALA A 97 -8.44 2.61 -5.26
C ALA A 97 -7.03 3.12 -4.99
N LEU A 98 -6.58 4.12 -5.75
CA LEU A 98 -5.37 4.88 -5.42
C LEU A 98 -5.69 5.94 -4.38
N CYS A 99 -4.81 6.11 -3.40
CA CYS A 99 -4.88 7.19 -2.43
C CYS A 99 -4.30 8.48 -3.03
N MET A 100 -4.93 9.61 -2.77
CA MET A 100 -4.41 10.93 -3.16
C MET A 100 -3.20 11.35 -2.32
N ALA A 101 -3.09 10.83 -1.10
CA ALA A 101 -2.04 11.22 -0.17
C ALA A 101 -0.76 10.41 -0.40
N VAL A 102 0.40 11.05 -0.22
CA VAL A 102 1.72 10.41 -0.26
C VAL A 102 1.75 9.25 0.72
N SER A 103 2.05 8.07 0.21
CA SER A 103 2.15 6.83 1.01
C SER A 103 0.96 6.55 1.92
N GLY A 104 -0.23 7.05 1.56
CA GLY A 104 -1.45 6.85 2.34
C GLY A 104 -1.54 7.65 3.65
N LYS A 105 -0.61 8.53 3.93
CA LYS A 105 -0.63 9.39 5.13
C LYS A 105 -1.59 10.56 4.92
N CYS A 106 -2.81 10.46 5.47
CA CYS A 106 -3.89 11.42 5.23
C CYS A 106 -4.66 11.74 6.51
N TYR A 107 -4.94 13.02 6.72
CA TYR A 107 -5.71 13.52 7.86
C TYR A 107 -7.16 13.86 7.53
N MET A 108 -7.60 13.79 6.26
CA MET A 108 -8.94 14.21 5.85
C MET A 108 -10.06 13.47 6.60
N SER A 109 -9.92 12.15 6.78
CA SER A 109 -10.92 11.38 7.52
C SER A 109 -10.93 11.76 9.00
N LEU A 110 -9.76 11.99 9.59
CA LEU A 110 -9.65 12.38 11.00
C LEU A 110 -10.34 13.72 11.24
N GLU A 111 -10.04 14.72 10.42
CA GLU A 111 -10.62 16.06 10.52
C GLU A 111 -12.14 16.06 10.32
N ASN A 112 -12.64 15.33 9.32
CA ASN A 112 -14.07 15.31 9.00
C ASN A 112 -14.91 14.42 9.94
N THR A 113 -14.35 13.35 10.48
CA THR A 113 -15.16 12.30 11.11
C THR A 113 -14.57 11.77 12.43
N GLY A 114 -13.45 12.30 12.89
CA GLY A 114 -12.70 11.78 14.03
C GLY A 114 -12.07 10.40 13.81
N ARG A 115 -12.09 9.86 12.58
CA ARG A 115 -11.57 8.53 12.22
C ARG A 115 -10.29 8.62 11.42
N SER A 116 -9.20 8.07 11.95
CA SER A 116 -7.88 8.17 11.32
C SER A 116 -7.70 7.18 10.16
N ALA A 117 -7.45 7.68 8.95
CA ALA A 117 -7.05 6.86 7.81
C ALA A 117 -5.71 6.14 8.06
N ASN A 118 -4.79 6.76 8.79
CA ASN A 118 -3.50 6.18 9.16
C ASN A 118 -3.63 4.98 10.11
N ARG A 119 -4.79 4.87 10.80
CA ARG A 119 -5.15 3.74 11.65
C ARG A 119 -6.14 2.77 10.97
N GLY A 120 -6.24 2.81 9.66
CA GLY A 120 -7.10 1.90 8.90
C GLY A 120 -8.56 2.35 8.73
N GLN A 121 -8.96 3.51 9.25
CA GLN A 121 -10.34 4.01 9.21
C GLN A 121 -10.56 5.09 8.15
N CYS A 122 -10.06 4.86 6.94
CA CYS A 122 -10.27 5.79 5.82
C CYS A 122 -11.74 5.82 5.39
N MET A 123 -12.37 6.99 5.49
CA MET A 123 -13.77 7.23 5.08
C MET A 123 -13.91 7.65 3.61
N GLN A 124 -12.82 7.61 2.84
CA GLN A 124 -12.77 7.97 1.42
C GLN A 124 -13.36 9.37 1.12
N ILE A 125 -13.09 10.35 1.98
CA ILE A 125 -13.57 11.73 1.83
C ILE A 125 -13.15 12.31 0.45
N CYS A 126 -11.96 12.00 -0.04
CA CYS A 126 -11.46 12.43 -1.35
C CYS A 126 -12.27 11.89 -2.55
N ARG A 127 -13.23 10.97 -2.33
CA ARG A 127 -14.04 10.31 -3.38
C ARG A 127 -15.52 10.65 -3.26
N ARG A 128 -15.84 11.79 -2.68
CA ARG A 128 -17.22 12.34 -2.63
C ARG A 128 -17.43 13.34 -3.75
N SER A 129 -18.67 13.65 -4.02
CA SER A 129 -19.05 14.81 -4.82
C SER A 129 -18.79 16.09 -4.02
N TYR A 130 -18.44 17.17 -4.71
CA TYR A 130 -18.09 18.45 -4.10
C TYR A 130 -18.71 19.60 -4.89
N THR A 131 -19.14 20.65 -4.19
CA THR A 131 -19.35 21.96 -4.76
C THR A 131 -18.11 22.79 -4.49
N VAL A 132 -17.45 23.27 -5.53
CA VAL A 132 -16.30 24.16 -5.42
C VAL A 132 -16.81 25.59 -5.59
N THR A 133 -16.53 26.45 -4.62
CA THR A 133 -16.90 27.86 -4.66
C THR A 133 -15.63 28.70 -4.79
N ASP A 134 -15.61 29.56 -5.79
CA ASP A 134 -14.61 30.62 -5.89
C ASP A 134 -14.96 31.70 -4.85
N ASN A 135 -14.09 31.92 -3.91
CA ASN A 135 -14.35 32.84 -2.79
C ASN A 135 -14.33 34.33 -3.17
N GLU A 136 -13.72 34.69 -4.31
CA GLU A 136 -13.64 36.05 -4.78
C GLU A 136 -14.88 36.43 -5.60
N THR A 137 -15.33 35.52 -6.45
CA THR A 137 -16.46 35.76 -7.38
C THR A 137 -17.78 35.17 -6.91
N GLY A 138 -17.77 34.25 -5.95
CA GLY A 138 -18.92 33.46 -5.52
C GLY A 138 -19.39 32.40 -6.53
N HIS A 139 -18.70 32.24 -7.64
CA HIS A 139 -19.03 31.25 -8.65
C HIS A 139 -18.94 29.86 -8.06
N GLN A 140 -19.94 29.02 -8.35
CA GLN A 140 -19.99 27.63 -7.88
C GLN A 140 -19.93 26.65 -9.05
N LEU A 141 -19.14 25.61 -8.88
CA LEU A 141 -19.06 24.48 -9.77
C LEU A 141 -19.36 23.20 -9.00
N GLU A 142 -20.46 22.54 -9.37
CA GLU A 142 -20.81 21.23 -8.83
C GLU A 142 -20.00 20.14 -9.54
N ILE A 143 -19.31 19.29 -8.75
CA ILE A 143 -18.46 18.20 -9.25
C ILE A 143 -19.01 16.88 -8.75
N ASP A 144 -19.77 16.21 -9.59
CA ASP A 144 -20.44 14.94 -9.31
C ASP A 144 -19.62 13.70 -9.64
N ASN A 145 -18.54 13.83 -10.42
CA ASN A 145 -17.71 12.72 -10.89
C ASN A 145 -16.86 12.03 -9.81
N LYS A 146 -16.81 12.53 -8.58
CA LYS A 146 -16.10 11.99 -7.41
C LYS A 146 -14.56 11.91 -7.56
N TYR A 147 -13.97 12.60 -8.52
CA TYR A 147 -12.54 12.50 -8.81
C TYR A 147 -11.80 13.84 -8.80
N ILE A 148 -12.37 14.85 -8.16
CA ILE A 148 -11.70 16.16 -8.06
C ILE A 148 -10.41 16.08 -7.24
N MET A 149 -10.40 15.26 -6.16
CA MET A 149 -9.26 15.14 -5.26
C MET A 149 -8.55 13.78 -5.36
N SER A 150 -9.15 12.78 -5.98
CA SER A 150 -8.52 11.46 -6.09
C SER A 150 -8.38 11.01 -7.53
N PRO A 151 -7.31 10.25 -7.87
CA PRO A 151 -7.22 9.62 -9.17
C PRO A 151 -8.29 8.55 -9.32
N LYS A 152 -8.57 8.15 -10.57
CA LYS A 152 -9.35 6.96 -10.89
C LYS A 152 -8.68 5.71 -10.33
N ASP A 153 -9.42 4.60 -10.27
CA ASP A 153 -8.87 3.33 -9.81
C ASP A 153 -7.72 2.84 -10.70
N LEU A 154 -6.70 2.30 -10.06
CA LEU A 154 -5.60 1.64 -10.74
C LEU A 154 -6.11 0.36 -11.42
N LYS A 155 -5.65 0.11 -12.64
CA LYS A 155 -5.87 -1.15 -13.36
C LYS A 155 -4.65 -1.48 -14.18
N THR A 156 -3.86 -2.46 -13.76
CA THR A 156 -2.57 -2.78 -14.39
C THR A 156 -2.49 -4.18 -14.97
N ILE A 157 -3.60 -4.85 -15.18
CA ILE A 157 -3.62 -6.23 -15.67
C ILE A 157 -2.84 -6.39 -17.00
N ARG A 158 -2.90 -5.40 -17.88
CA ARG A 158 -2.17 -5.39 -19.15
C ARG A 158 -0.67 -5.11 -19.00
N LEU A 159 -0.22 -4.76 -17.81
CA LEU A 159 1.17 -4.39 -17.49
C LEU A 159 1.84 -5.39 -16.53
N ILE A 160 1.18 -6.51 -16.23
CA ILE A 160 1.69 -7.49 -15.26
C ILE A 160 3.05 -8.02 -15.68
N ASP A 161 3.22 -8.41 -16.95
CA ASP A 161 4.50 -8.91 -17.46
C ASP A 161 5.63 -7.89 -17.31
N ARG A 162 5.35 -6.62 -17.58
CA ARG A 162 6.34 -5.55 -17.39
C ARG A 162 6.71 -5.39 -15.92
N ARG A 163 5.74 -5.47 -15.02
CA ARG A 163 5.97 -5.40 -13.57
C ARG A 163 6.78 -6.58 -13.07
N MET A 164 6.47 -7.79 -13.51
CA MET A 164 7.24 -8.99 -13.17
C MET A 164 8.69 -8.88 -13.65
N ARG A 165 8.91 -8.38 -14.87
CA ARG A 165 10.27 -8.11 -15.40
C ARG A 165 11.02 -7.05 -14.61
N SER A 166 10.34 -6.07 -14.04
CA SER A 166 10.93 -5.06 -13.14
C SER A 166 11.16 -5.58 -11.71
N GLY A 167 10.93 -6.87 -11.45
CA GLY A 167 11.25 -7.48 -10.15
C GLY A 167 10.09 -7.55 -9.15
N VAL A 168 8.89 -7.11 -9.51
CA VAL A 168 7.71 -7.28 -8.64
C VAL A 168 7.35 -8.75 -8.52
N ARG A 169 7.15 -9.24 -7.30
CA ARG A 169 6.80 -10.64 -7.00
C ARG A 169 5.50 -10.79 -6.25
N VAL A 170 5.05 -9.75 -5.58
CA VAL A 170 3.78 -9.74 -4.84
C VAL A 170 2.87 -8.63 -5.38
N PHE A 171 1.66 -9.02 -5.78
CA PHE A 171 0.69 -8.10 -6.37
C PHE A 171 -0.45 -7.83 -5.41
N LYS A 172 -0.61 -6.56 -5.02
CA LYS A 172 -1.61 -6.13 -4.06
C LYS A 172 -2.85 -5.57 -4.73
N ILE A 173 -4.00 -6.13 -4.37
CA ILE A 173 -5.32 -5.64 -4.79
C ILE A 173 -5.90 -4.82 -3.63
N GLU A 174 -6.28 -3.57 -3.90
CA GLU A 174 -6.99 -2.73 -2.92
C GLU A 174 -8.49 -2.97 -3.05
N GLY A 175 -9.04 -3.71 -2.10
CA GLY A 175 -10.47 -4.05 -2.04
C GLY A 175 -11.22 -3.41 -0.88
N ARG A 176 -10.58 -2.55 -0.07
CA ARG A 176 -11.23 -1.89 1.07
C ARG A 176 -12.39 -1.03 0.62
N ALA A 177 -13.51 -1.13 1.35
CA ALA A 177 -14.77 -0.47 1.01
C ALA A 177 -15.34 -0.87 -0.37
N ARG A 178 -15.02 -2.08 -0.85
CA ARG A 178 -15.62 -2.70 -2.04
C ARG A 178 -16.43 -3.93 -1.63
N GLY A 179 -17.47 -4.24 -2.40
CA GLY A 179 -18.24 -5.46 -2.20
C GLY A 179 -17.43 -6.73 -2.48
N PRO A 180 -17.83 -7.88 -1.92
CA PRO A 180 -17.13 -9.15 -2.12
C PRO A 180 -17.07 -9.58 -3.58
N GLU A 181 -18.10 -9.29 -4.38
CA GLU A 181 -18.13 -9.57 -5.82
C GLU A 181 -17.02 -8.83 -6.58
N TYR A 182 -16.75 -7.57 -6.21
CA TYR A 182 -15.64 -6.82 -6.80
C TYR A 182 -14.32 -7.53 -6.54
N VAL A 183 -14.06 -7.89 -5.28
CA VAL A 183 -12.81 -8.56 -4.88
C VAL A 183 -12.67 -9.91 -5.61
N TYR A 184 -13.73 -10.71 -5.63
CA TYR A 184 -13.76 -12.01 -6.30
C TYR A 184 -13.43 -11.88 -7.80
N ASN A 185 -14.12 -10.99 -8.51
CA ASN A 185 -13.93 -10.82 -9.95
C ASN A 185 -12.52 -10.28 -10.28
N VAL A 186 -12.04 -9.31 -9.50
CA VAL A 186 -10.68 -8.79 -9.69
C VAL A 186 -9.64 -9.88 -9.46
N VAL A 187 -9.72 -10.62 -8.36
CA VAL A 187 -8.77 -11.72 -8.09
C VAL A 187 -8.81 -12.76 -9.20
N LYS A 188 -10.01 -13.13 -9.67
CA LYS A 188 -10.18 -14.08 -10.79
C LYS A 188 -9.51 -13.62 -12.08
N CYS A 189 -9.48 -12.30 -12.34
CA CYS A 189 -8.83 -11.76 -13.52
C CYS A 189 -7.28 -11.76 -13.43
N TYR A 190 -6.73 -11.74 -12.22
CA TYR A 190 -5.28 -11.71 -12.00
C TYR A 190 -4.67 -13.11 -11.74
N LYS A 191 -5.49 -14.11 -11.54
CA LYS A 191 -5.09 -15.54 -11.47
C LYS A 191 -4.99 -16.17 -12.85
#